data_f8e7b5bbb41d559a14678689f6d37e2f
#
_entry.id   f8e7b5bbb41d559a14678689f6d37e2f
#
_cell.length_a   1.000
_cell.length_b   1.000
_cell.length_c   1.000
_cell.angle_alpha   90.00
_cell.angle_beta   90.00
_cell.angle_gamma   90.00
#
_symmetry.space_group_name_H-M   'P 1'
#
loop_
_entity.id
_entity.type
_entity.pdbx_description
1 polymer ?
#
loop_
_entity_poly.entity_id
_entity_poly.type
_entity_poly.pdbx_seq_one_letter_code
_entity_poly.pdbx_strand_id
1 'polypeptide(L)'
;PVPLTFRYSRSPLNETVLSLLEEGLGSLYIVFFTQREALDYANQLKSTALITKEQRARIAEALRGFRFSTSFGVSLRSLLLHGVGIHHAGMLPKYRRLVERLAQAGLLPVICGTDTLGVGINVPIHTVVFSGLAKFDGHRQRIVKVREFQQIAGRAGRAGFDTEGLVIVQAPLDEIEALRATRKGQKQKKKKKEPGVVSWNEKTFEKLTTAESETLVPRMHMTASMLLNLIERPGALFENTKHLITNSFVTRAQQRALALEAFELFRGLEKSDVVTRQAEPFEDNRWVHISGDLPHELALNQPLAPFALAYLTILDTDSPDYPLQVLSVVESIVENPYPLLYAQQKKLRNERAQILRDDGVSYQEMMAELDEITWPQPLAEELSAALNSYREEHPWARQWELSPKSVVREMVENGMTFGDVIATYGISRAEGTVLRYITDCYNTLRHLIPAEKITDEIRDILDWLRSLIEQVDNSLLAEWEALQAGRVPTEEERDATTPPPALTDNRYLFERLIRTVMFRHVSLLALDDTKTLAQLDERIAEEFPDWYEETEPYWAEYDDILTDQDARSARFITIDSSDNGST
;
A
#
# COMPACT_ATOMS: atom_id res chain seq x y z
N PRO A 1 -30.46 -9.52 11.12
CA PRO A 1 -29.18 -10.23 11.23
C PRO A 1 -29.48 -11.72 11.42
N VAL A 2 -28.65 -12.57 10.82
CA VAL A 2 -28.75 -14.02 10.99
C VAL A 2 -28.25 -14.35 12.40
N PRO A 3 -28.95 -15.22 13.18
CA PRO A 3 -28.47 -15.68 14.47
C PRO A 3 -27.11 -16.37 14.33
N LEU A 4 -26.22 -16.19 15.32
CA LEU A 4 -24.88 -16.76 15.30
C LEU A 4 -24.73 -17.82 16.39
N THR A 5 -24.22 -18.99 16.00
CA THR A 5 -23.76 -20.03 16.92
C THR A 5 -22.24 -19.95 17.05
N PHE A 6 -21.74 -20.06 18.28
CA PHE A 6 -20.33 -19.95 18.60
C PHE A 6 -19.79 -21.28 19.12
N ARG A 7 -18.63 -21.72 18.58
CA ARG A 7 -17.95 -22.96 19.00
C ARG A 7 -16.46 -22.69 19.26
N TYR A 8 -15.91 -23.29 20.33
CA TYR A 8 -14.48 -23.30 20.61
C TYR A 8 -13.89 -24.65 20.19
N SER A 9 -13.00 -24.65 19.19
CA SER A 9 -12.40 -25.89 18.65
C SER A 9 -11.06 -26.20 19.30
N ARG A 10 -10.92 -27.41 19.79
CA ARG A 10 -9.66 -27.98 20.31
C ARG A 10 -9.04 -29.01 19.37
N SER A 11 -9.57 -29.12 18.15
CA SER A 11 -8.96 -29.89 17.08
C SER A 11 -7.99 -29.00 16.29
N PRO A 12 -6.98 -29.53 15.62
CA PRO A 12 -6.15 -28.75 14.69
C PRO A 12 -6.99 -28.10 13.60
N LEU A 13 -6.55 -26.93 13.13
CA LEU A 13 -7.28 -26.14 12.15
C LEU A 13 -7.65 -26.94 10.90
N ASN A 14 -6.73 -27.76 10.37
CA ASN A 14 -7.01 -28.60 9.21
C ASN A 14 -8.15 -29.61 9.46
N GLU A 15 -8.17 -30.27 10.62
CA GLU A 15 -9.24 -31.20 10.98
C GLU A 15 -10.57 -30.47 11.15
N THR A 16 -10.55 -29.27 11.75
CA THR A 16 -11.74 -28.42 11.89
C THR A 16 -12.30 -28.04 10.52
N VAL A 17 -11.45 -27.57 9.61
CA VAL A 17 -11.87 -27.14 8.27
C VAL A 17 -12.45 -28.31 7.46
N LEU A 18 -11.80 -29.48 7.49
CA LEU A 18 -12.28 -30.65 6.76
C LEU A 18 -13.63 -31.15 7.31
N SER A 19 -13.80 -31.24 8.64
CA SER A 19 -15.06 -31.61 9.26
C SER A 19 -16.19 -30.68 8.84
N LEU A 20 -15.96 -29.37 8.82
CA LEU A 20 -16.96 -28.40 8.39
C LEU A 20 -17.36 -28.55 6.92
N LEU A 21 -16.41 -28.86 6.05
CA LEU A 21 -16.72 -29.13 4.63
C LEU A 21 -17.48 -30.42 4.43
N GLU A 22 -17.15 -31.47 5.18
CA GLU A 22 -17.87 -32.76 5.19
C GLU A 22 -19.30 -32.62 5.74
N GLU A 23 -19.52 -31.75 6.73
CA GLU A 23 -20.82 -31.38 7.28
C GLU A 23 -21.67 -30.52 6.30
N GLY A 24 -21.11 -30.13 5.14
CA GLY A 24 -21.80 -29.27 4.17
C GLY A 24 -21.88 -27.80 4.57
N LEU A 25 -21.12 -27.40 5.59
CA LEU A 25 -21.04 -26.01 6.08
C LEU A 25 -20.03 -25.17 5.28
N GLY A 26 -19.91 -25.44 3.98
CA GLY A 26 -19.02 -24.75 3.05
C GLY A 26 -19.30 -23.25 2.95
N SER A 27 -18.46 -22.51 2.20
CA SER A 27 -18.29 -21.07 2.25
C SER A 27 -17.68 -20.63 3.60
N LEU A 28 -16.48 -21.20 3.86
CA LEU A 28 -15.69 -20.92 5.06
C LEU A 28 -14.82 -19.67 4.83
N TYR A 29 -14.84 -18.78 5.80
CA TYR A 29 -13.85 -17.70 5.89
C TYR A 29 -12.93 -17.94 7.08
N ILE A 30 -11.64 -18.19 6.79
CA ILE A 30 -10.63 -18.44 7.82
C ILE A 30 -9.83 -17.15 8.05
N VAL A 31 -9.93 -16.61 9.26
CA VAL A 31 -9.33 -15.34 9.65
C VAL A 31 -7.97 -15.57 10.26
N PHE A 32 -6.97 -14.96 9.66
CA PHE A 32 -5.61 -14.83 10.19
C PHE A 32 -5.32 -13.38 10.54
N PHE A 33 -4.30 -13.14 11.35
CA PHE A 33 -3.91 -11.79 11.74
C PHE A 33 -2.65 -11.31 11.01
N THR A 34 -2.07 -12.15 10.14
CA THR A 34 -1.00 -11.77 9.22
C THR A 34 -1.29 -12.28 7.80
N GLN A 35 -0.85 -11.52 6.80
CA GLN A 35 -0.97 -11.93 5.40
C GLN A 35 -0.16 -13.20 5.11
N ARG A 36 0.98 -13.35 5.79
CA ARG A 36 1.85 -14.52 5.67
C ARG A 36 1.14 -15.80 6.11
N GLU A 37 0.57 -15.80 7.31
CA GLU A 37 -0.16 -16.98 7.82
C GLU A 37 -1.32 -17.37 6.93
N ALA A 38 -2.09 -16.37 6.43
CA ALA A 38 -3.19 -16.61 5.50
C ALA A 38 -2.71 -17.31 4.22
N LEU A 39 -1.61 -16.83 3.62
CA LEU A 39 -1.05 -17.41 2.40
C LEU A 39 -0.41 -18.76 2.65
N ASP A 40 0.35 -18.92 3.72
CA ASP A 40 1.02 -20.18 4.07
C ASP A 40 -0.04 -21.28 4.30
N TYR A 41 -1.13 -20.96 5.00
CA TYR A 41 -2.22 -21.90 5.22
C TYR A 41 -3.00 -22.22 3.92
N ALA A 42 -3.30 -21.20 3.10
CA ALA A 42 -3.93 -21.42 1.81
C ALA A 42 -3.10 -22.36 0.91
N ASN A 43 -1.77 -22.22 0.93
CA ASN A 43 -0.88 -23.12 0.20
C ASN A 43 -0.88 -24.55 0.76
N GLN A 44 -1.00 -24.74 2.07
CA GLN A 44 -1.16 -26.08 2.68
C GLN A 44 -2.45 -26.76 2.20
N LEU A 45 -3.54 -26.01 2.05
CA LEU A 45 -4.83 -26.54 1.58
C LEU A 45 -4.79 -27.05 0.13
N LYS A 46 -3.82 -26.64 -0.70
CA LYS A 46 -3.69 -27.16 -2.08
C LYS A 46 -3.46 -28.68 -2.15
N SER A 47 -2.87 -29.27 -1.11
CA SER A 47 -2.68 -30.72 -1.02
C SER A 47 -3.96 -31.49 -0.70
N THR A 48 -5.05 -30.77 -0.39
CA THR A 48 -6.35 -31.35 0.00
C THR A 48 -7.34 -31.23 -1.16
N ALA A 49 -8.07 -32.28 -1.44
CA ALA A 49 -9.11 -32.27 -2.48
C ALA A 49 -10.39 -31.57 -1.95
N LEU A 50 -10.40 -30.24 -2.02
CA LEU A 50 -11.52 -29.42 -1.51
C LEU A 50 -12.69 -29.32 -2.50
N ILE A 51 -12.44 -29.54 -3.79
CA ILE A 51 -13.42 -29.38 -4.86
C ILE A 51 -13.37 -30.54 -5.84
N THR A 52 -14.49 -30.79 -6.53
CA THR A 52 -14.60 -31.79 -7.58
C THR A 52 -13.92 -31.31 -8.89
N LYS A 53 -13.75 -32.26 -9.85
CA LYS A 53 -13.22 -31.91 -11.18
C LYS A 53 -14.16 -30.94 -11.93
N GLU A 54 -15.47 -31.10 -11.77
CA GLU A 54 -16.50 -30.26 -12.36
C GLU A 54 -16.44 -28.83 -11.80
N GLN A 55 -16.28 -28.70 -10.48
CA GLN A 55 -16.12 -27.41 -9.82
C GLN A 55 -14.84 -26.70 -10.29
N ARG A 56 -13.73 -27.45 -10.41
CA ARG A 56 -12.47 -26.94 -10.95
C ARG A 56 -12.62 -26.45 -12.39
N ALA A 57 -13.35 -27.16 -13.23
CA ALA A 57 -13.63 -26.76 -14.61
C ALA A 57 -14.45 -25.45 -14.66
N ARG A 58 -15.45 -25.31 -13.77
CA ARG A 58 -16.24 -24.06 -13.65
C ARG A 58 -15.38 -22.87 -13.21
N ILE A 59 -14.46 -23.08 -12.27
CA ILE A 59 -13.50 -22.03 -11.86
C ILE A 59 -12.59 -21.68 -13.03
N ALA A 60 -12.04 -22.67 -13.74
CA ALA A 60 -11.17 -22.44 -14.89
C ALA A 60 -11.88 -21.64 -15.99
N GLU A 61 -13.18 -21.91 -16.23
CA GLU A 61 -13.99 -21.14 -17.15
C GLU A 61 -14.20 -19.69 -16.68
N ALA A 62 -14.51 -19.49 -15.39
CA ALA A 62 -14.68 -18.17 -14.79
C ALA A 62 -13.37 -17.32 -14.78
N LEU A 63 -12.22 -17.98 -14.87
CA LEU A 63 -10.91 -17.34 -14.98
C LEU A 63 -10.49 -17.07 -16.43
N ARG A 64 -11.27 -17.52 -17.43
CA ARG A 64 -10.94 -17.32 -18.84
C ARG A 64 -10.90 -15.82 -19.17
N GLY A 65 -9.83 -15.38 -19.81
CA GLY A 65 -9.63 -13.97 -20.16
C GLY A 65 -9.07 -13.08 -19.05
N PHE A 66 -9.03 -13.56 -17.80
CA PHE A 66 -8.45 -12.77 -16.71
C PHE A 66 -6.92 -12.82 -16.72
N ARG A 67 -6.25 -11.66 -16.71
CA ARG A 67 -4.78 -11.56 -16.74
C ARG A 67 -4.18 -11.55 -15.34
N PHE A 68 -3.39 -12.56 -15.06
CA PHE A 68 -2.56 -12.66 -13.86
C PHE A 68 -1.16 -12.12 -14.18
N SER A 69 -0.99 -10.79 -14.10
CA SER A 69 0.20 -10.08 -14.59
C SER A 69 1.37 -10.04 -13.58
N THR A 70 1.19 -10.54 -12.35
CA THR A 70 2.20 -10.46 -11.30
C THR A 70 2.54 -11.86 -10.75
N SER A 71 3.68 -11.99 -10.08
CA SER A 71 4.09 -13.25 -9.44
C SER A 71 3.08 -13.73 -8.39
N PHE A 72 2.50 -12.81 -7.61
CA PHE A 72 1.40 -13.13 -6.71
C PHE A 72 0.16 -13.57 -7.47
N GLY A 73 -0.15 -12.94 -8.61
CA GLY A 73 -1.27 -13.32 -9.46
C GLY A 73 -1.19 -14.77 -9.94
N VAL A 74 -0.01 -15.22 -10.38
CA VAL A 74 0.22 -16.62 -10.78
C VAL A 74 -0.04 -17.58 -9.61
N SER A 75 0.47 -17.24 -8.42
CA SER A 75 0.23 -18.02 -7.19
C SER A 75 -1.25 -18.07 -6.82
N LEU A 76 -1.95 -16.93 -6.92
CA LEU A 76 -3.38 -16.82 -6.68
C LEU A 76 -4.18 -17.70 -7.65
N ARG A 77 -3.86 -17.67 -8.96
CA ARG A 77 -4.51 -18.53 -9.95
C ARG A 77 -4.42 -20.01 -9.57
N SER A 78 -3.25 -20.44 -9.10
CA SER A 78 -3.05 -21.82 -8.62
C SER A 78 -3.97 -22.13 -7.44
N LEU A 79 -4.10 -21.24 -6.45
CA LEU A 79 -4.98 -21.41 -5.29
C LEU A 79 -6.46 -21.49 -5.70
N LEU A 80 -6.91 -20.58 -6.55
CA LEU A 80 -8.29 -20.54 -7.03
C LEU A 80 -8.70 -21.84 -7.74
N LEU A 81 -7.82 -22.41 -8.57
CA LEU A 81 -8.06 -23.69 -9.23
C LEU A 81 -8.12 -24.89 -8.27
N HIS A 82 -7.77 -24.71 -6.99
CA HIS A 82 -7.95 -25.69 -5.92
C HIS A 82 -9.14 -25.34 -5.01
N GLY A 83 -9.94 -24.33 -5.36
CA GLY A 83 -11.09 -23.88 -4.57
C GLY A 83 -10.74 -23.03 -3.36
N VAL A 84 -9.52 -22.53 -3.28
CA VAL A 84 -9.03 -21.69 -2.18
C VAL A 84 -8.92 -20.25 -2.64
N GLY A 85 -9.66 -19.35 -2.01
CA GLY A 85 -9.51 -17.91 -2.14
C GLY A 85 -8.52 -17.35 -1.13
N ILE A 86 -7.89 -16.26 -1.49
CA ILE A 86 -7.10 -15.43 -0.56
C ILE A 86 -7.64 -14.00 -0.58
N HIS A 87 -7.70 -13.35 0.59
CA HIS A 87 -8.20 -11.98 0.67
C HIS A 87 -7.52 -11.18 1.79
N HIS A 88 -6.75 -10.16 1.41
CA HIS A 88 -6.13 -9.21 2.34
C HIS A 88 -5.83 -7.85 1.67
N ALA A 89 -5.57 -6.82 2.48
CA ALA A 89 -5.36 -5.45 2.01
C ALA A 89 -4.11 -5.26 1.12
N GLY A 90 -3.13 -6.16 1.22
CA GLY A 90 -1.91 -6.12 0.40
C GLY A 90 -2.09 -6.63 -1.03
N MET A 91 -3.25 -7.18 -1.39
CA MET A 91 -3.53 -7.61 -2.76
C MET A 91 -3.92 -6.44 -3.66
N LEU A 92 -3.62 -6.60 -4.96
CA LEU A 92 -4.14 -5.68 -5.97
C LEU A 92 -5.69 -5.68 -5.96
N PRO A 93 -6.34 -4.53 -6.16
CA PRO A 93 -7.80 -4.42 -6.18
C PRO A 93 -8.46 -5.39 -7.15
N LYS A 94 -7.91 -5.57 -8.37
CA LYS A 94 -8.44 -6.53 -9.35
C LYS A 94 -8.47 -7.98 -8.85
N TYR A 95 -7.46 -8.40 -8.09
CA TYR A 95 -7.42 -9.76 -7.51
C TYR A 95 -8.42 -9.94 -6.38
N ARG A 96 -8.60 -8.91 -5.53
CA ARG A 96 -9.62 -8.95 -4.47
C ARG A 96 -11.01 -9.10 -5.07
N ARG A 97 -11.35 -8.28 -6.06
CA ARG A 97 -12.65 -8.35 -6.78
C ARG A 97 -12.86 -9.70 -7.46
N LEU A 98 -11.81 -10.27 -8.06
CA LEU A 98 -11.90 -11.63 -8.63
C LEU A 98 -12.28 -12.67 -7.59
N VAL A 99 -11.61 -12.67 -6.42
CA VAL A 99 -11.92 -13.60 -5.32
C VAL A 99 -13.35 -13.39 -4.83
N GLU A 100 -13.78 -12.16 -4.66
CA GLU A 100 -15.15 -11.80 -4.24
C GLU A 100 -16.19 -12.30 -5.24
N ARG A 101 -15.99 -12.10 -6.53
CA ARG A 101 -16.86 -12.57 -7.61
C ARG A 101 -16.98 -14.10 -7.65
N LEU A 102 -15.87 -14.82 -7.54
CA LEU A 102 -15.87 -16.28 -7.47
C LEU A 102 -16.57 -16.80 -6.21
N ALA A 103 -16.39 -16.12 -5.08
CA ALA A 103 -17.07 -16.46 -3.84
C ALA A 103 -18.58 -16.20 -3.92
N GLN A 104 -19.00 -15.06 -4.50
CA GLN A 104 -20.43 -14.76 -4.76
C GLN A 104 -21.07 -15.79 -5.70
N ALA A 105 -20.32 -16.31 -6.67
CA ALA A 105 -20.76 -17.40 -7.55
C ALA A 105 -20.77 -18.79 -6.85
N GLY A 106 -20.40 -18.87 -5.57
CA GLY A 106 -20.36 -20.13 -4.81
C GLY A 106 -19.27 -21.11 -5.28
N LEU A 107 -18.22 -20.60 -5.95
CA LEU A 107 -17.14 -21.42 -6.52
C LEU A 107 -15.99 -21.67 -5.52
N LEU A 108 -15.90 -20.89 -4.45
CA LEU A 108 -14.83 -20.99 -3.46
C LEU A 108 -15.37 -21.51 -2.13
N PRO A 109 -15.16 -22.78 -1.78
CA PRO A 109 -15.59 -23.34 -0.50
C PRO A 109 -14.79 -22.78 0.68
N VAL A 110 -13.56 -22.31 0.46
CA VAL A 110 -12.69 -21.77 1.50
C VAL A 110 -12.04 -20.46 1.03
N ILE A 111 -12.06 -19.45 1.88
CA ILE A 111 -11.32 -18.20 1.72
C ILE A 111 -10.44 -18.00 2.95
N CYS A 112 -9.14 -17.86 2.75
CA CYS A 112 -8.18 -17.47 3.78
C CYS A 112 -7.95 -15.97 3.70
N GLY A 113 -8.05 -15.26 4.81
CA GLY A 113 -7.84 -13.82 4.76
C GLY A 113 -7.50 -13.21 6.10
N THR A 114 -7.29 -11.90 6.10
CA THR A 114 -7.03 -11.14 7.32
C THR A 114 -8.29 -10.47 7.84
N ASP A 115 -8.21 -9.91 9.04
CA ASP A 115 -9.32 -9.18 9.69
C ASP A 115 -9.86 -8.00 8.86
N THR A 116 -9.14 -7.58 7.81
CA THR A 116 -9.57 -6.51 6.89
C THR A 116 -10.82 -6.87 6.08
N LEU A 117 -11.16 -8.15 5.91
CA LEU A 117 -12.42 -8.57 5.29
C LEU A 117 -13.65 -8.15 6.13
N GLY A 118 -13.44 -7.70 7.38
CA GLY A 118 -14.50 -7.16 8.23
C GLY A 118 -15.17 -5.89 7.71
N VAL A 119 -14.67 -5.22 6.66
CA VAL A 119 -15.17 -3.93 6.17
C VAL A 119 -15.43 -3.98 4.67
N GLY A 120 -16.69 -3.72 4.27
CA GLY A 120 -17.03 -3.33 2.89
C GLY A 120 -17.21 -4.45 1.86
N ILE A 121 -17.14 -5.75 2.20
CA ILE A 121 -17.23 -6.84 1.22
C ILE A 121 -18.54 -7.62 1.37
N ASN A 122 -19.22 -7.79 0.25
CA ASN A 122 -20.43 -8.60 0.16
C ASN A 122 -20.11 -10.02 -0.36
N VAL A 123 -19.41 -10.81 0.46
CA VAL A 123 -19.14 -12.22 0.16
C VAL A 123 -20.07 -13.09 0.99
N PRO A 124 -20.75 -14.07 0.39
CA PRO A 124 -21.65 -14.98 1.13
C PRO A 124 -20.83 -15.97 1.95
N ILE A 125 -20.66 -15.69 3.24
CA ILE A 125 -19.93 -16.53 4.19
C ILE A 125 -20.94 -17.21 5.12
N HIS A 126 -20.95 -18.54 5.15
CA HIS A 126 -21.74 -19.29 6.12
C HIS A 126 -21.02 -19.41 7.47
N THR A 127 -19.74 -19.76 7.42
CA THR A 127 -18.94 -20.04 8.62
C THR A 127 -17.67 -19.19 8.66
N VAL A 128 -17.44 -18.53 9.80
CA VAL A 128 -16.20 -17.81 10.11
C VAL A 128 -15.36 -18.63 11.07
N VAL A 129 -14.10 -18.87 10.73
CA VAL A 129 -13.15 -19.60 11.57
C VAL A 129 -12.00 -18.67 11.95
N PHE A 130 -11.89 -18.32 13.22
CA PHE A 130 -10.72 -17.59 13.74
C PHE A 130 -9.58 -18.57 13.98
N SER A 131 -8.44 -18.37 13.33
CA SER A 131 -7.21 -19.15 13.56
C SER A 131 -6.61 -18.90 14.95
N GLY A 132 -6.99 -17.80 15.58
CA GLY A 132 -6.56 -17.39 16.91
C GLY A 132 -7.29 -16.13 17.38
N LEU A 133 -6.94 -15.63 18.56
CA LEU A 133 -7.53 -14.43 19.15
C LEU A 133 -6.48 -13.35 19.49
N ALA A 134 -5.22 -13.55 19.16
CA ALA A 134 -4.14 -12.60 19.41
C ALA A 134 -3.68 -11.96 18.09
N LYS A 135 -3.56 -10.63 18.07
CA LYS A 135 -3.05 -9.88 16.93
C LYS A 135 -1.96 -8.89 17.36
N PHE A 136 -1.10 -8.53 16.43
CA PHE A 136 -0.12 -7.46 16.60
C PHE A 136 -0.78 -6.11 16.27
N ASP A 137 -0.61 -5.10 17.12
CA ASP A 137 -1.24 -3.79 16.96
C ASP A 137 -0.29 -2.69 16.43
N GLY A 138 0.89 -3.10 15.95
CA GLY A 138 1.97 -2.20 15.55
C GLY A 138 3.07 -2.05 16.60
N HIS A 139 2.75 -2.32 17.88
CA HIS A 139 3.69 -2.19 19.01
C HIS A 139 3.86 -3.51 19.77
N ARG A 140 2.77 -4.24 20.02
CA ARG A 140 2.75 -5.48 20.80
C ARG A 140 1.65 -6.42 20.36
N GLN A 141 1.79 -7.69 20.71
CA GLN A 141 0.68 -8.63 20.62
C GLN A 141 -0.39 -8.33 21.69
N ARG A 142 -1.65 -8.38 21.31
CA ARG A 142 -2.81 -8.24 22.19
C ARG A 142 -3.96 -9.13 21.77
N ILE A 143 -4.87 -9.41 22.68
CA ILE A 143 -6.16 -10.03 22.36
C ILE A 143 -6.99 -9.05 21.50
N VAL A 144 -7.72 -9.57 20.53
CA VAL A 144 -8.70 -8.79 19.75
C VAL A 144 -9.72 -8.14 20.67
N LYS A 145 -10.17 -6.94 20.33
CA LYS A 145 -11.24 -6.26 21.07
C LYS A 145 -12.58 -6.93 20.79
N VAL A 146 -13.53 -6.79 21.71
CA VAL A 146 -14.89 -7.33 21.54
C VAL A 146 -15.53 -6.87 20.24
N ARG A 147 -15.40 -5.58 19.90
CA ARG A 147 -15.89 -5.02 18.64
C ARG A 147 -15.21 -5.65 17.43
N GLU A 148 -13.87 -5.77 17.42
CA GLU A 148 -13.15 -6.40 16.30
C GLU A 148 -13.63 -7.83 16.09
N PHE A 149 -13.78 -8.59 17.19
CA PHE A 149 -14.30 -9.94 17.16
C PHE A 149 -15.73 -10.00 16.60
N GLN A 150 -16.63 -9.18 17.14
CA GLN A 150 -18.03 -9.15 16.70
C GLN A 150 -18.20 -8.68 15.26
N GLN A 151 -17.39 -7.73 14.80
CA GLN A 151 -17.39 -7.24 13.42
C GLN A 151 -17.00 -8.33 12.43
N ILE A 152 -16.01 -9.16 12.77
CA ILE A 152 -15.57 -10.29 11.94
C ILE A 152 -16.61 -11.44 12.05
N ALA A 153 -17.03 -11.80 13.26
CA ALA A 153 -18.02 -12.83 13.53
C ALA A 153 -19.35 -12.54 12.83
N GLY A 154 -19.77 -11.27 12.80
CA GLY A 154 -20.99 -10.82 12.12
C GLY A 154 -21.00 -11.00 10.60
N ARG A 155 -19.93 -11.51 10.01
CA ARG A 155 -19.88 -11.93 8.60
C ARG A 155 -20.41 -13.35 8.38
N ALA A 156 -20.55 -14.13 9.46
CA ALA A 156 -21.12 -15.46 9.36
C ALA A 156 -22.65 -15.39 9.18
N GLY A 157 -23.18 -16.25 8.32
CA GLY A 157 -24.59 -16.32 7.99
C GLY A 157 -24.99 -15.39 6.84
N ARG A 158 -25.55 -15.97 5.79
CA ARG A 158 -25.97 -15.24 4.58
C ARG A 158 -27.41 -14.77 4.75
N ALA A 159 -27.60 -13.45 4.79
CA ALA A 159 -28.95 -12.88 4.90
C ALA A 159 -29.83 -13.33 3.72
N GLY A 160 -31.02 -13.88 4.04
CA GLY A 160 -31.96 -14.39 3.04
C GLY A 160 -31.68 -15.82 2.54
N PHE A 161 -30.58 -16.46 2.94
CA PHE A 161 -30.23 -17.84 2.57
C PHE A 161 -30.03 -18.75 3.77
N ASP A 162 -29.32 -18.26 4.80
CA ASP A 162 -29.02 -19.04 5.99
C ASP A 162 -29.99 -18.69 7.15
N THR A 163 -30.41 -19.68 7.89
CA THR A 163 -31.18 -19.50 9.12
C THR A 163 -30.28 -19.27 10.32
N GLU A 164 -29.01 -19.67 10.23
CA GLU A 164 -28.00 -19.60 11.27
C GLU A 164 -26.61 -19.39 10.64
N GLY A 165 -25.73 -18.63 11.31
CA GLY A 165 -24.31 -18.48 10.96
C GLY A 165 -23.44 -19.14 12.03
N LEU A 166 -22.34 -19.78 11.61
CA LEU A 166 -21.44 -20.46 12.52
C LEU A 166 -20.13 -19.69 12.69
N VAL A 167 -19.72 -19.51 13.93
CA VAL A 167 -18.42 -18.87 14.29
C VAL A 167 -17.60 -19.84 15.11
N ILE A 168 -16.42 -20.16 14.64
CA ILE A 168 -15.49 -21.07 15.33
C ILE A 168 -14.23 -20.31 15.72
N VAL A 169 -13.79 -20.53 16.95
CA VAL A 169 -12.50 -20.03 17.44
C VAL A 169 -11.59 -21.21 17.71
N GLN A 170 -10.42 -21.18 17.11
CA GLN A 170 -9.39 -22.19 17.27
C GLN A 170 -8.67 -22.01 18.62
N ALA A 171 -8.53 -23.09 19.39
CA ALA A 171 -7.70 -23.12 20.57
C ALA A 171 -6.22 -22.86 20.24
N PRO A 172 -5.41 -22.31 21.17
CA PRO A 172 -3.95 -22.19 20.99
C PRO A 172 -3.30 -23.55 20.73
N LEU A 173 -2.21 -23.57 19.96
CA LEU A 173 -1.49 -24.80 19.62
C LEU A 173 -1.02 -25.57 20.84
N ASP A 174 -0.57 -24.87 21.89
CA ASP A 174 -0.13 -25.48 23.16
C ASP A 174 -1.27 -26.22 23.87
N GLU A 175 -2.51 -25.69 23.86
CA GLU A 175 -3.69 -26.37 24.39
C GLU A 175 -4.03 -27.64 23.57
N ILE A 176 -3.97 -27.55 22.24
CA ILE A 176 -4.25 -28.68 21.35
C ILE A 176 -3.20 -29.79 21.51
N GLU A 177 -1.91 -29.42 21.53
CA GLU A 177 -0.80 -30.37 21.74
C GLU A 177 -0.91 -31.05 23.11
N ALA A 178 -1.26 -30.27 24.15
CA ALA A 178 -1.47 -30.79 25.50
C ALA A 178 -2.58 -31.84 25.55
N LEU A 179 -3.73 -31.57 24.95
CA LEU A 179 -4.85 -32.52 24.87
C LEU A 179 -4.50 -33.78 24.09
N ARG A 180 -3.77 -33.64 22.98
CA ARG A 180 -3.29 -34.78 22.18
C ARG A 180 -2.30 -35.65 22.95
N ALA A 181 -1.35 -35.03 23.67
CA ALA A 181 -0.38 -35.74 24.52
C ALA A 181 -1.10 -36.51 25.64
N THR A 182 -2.09 -35.91 26.29
CA THR A 182 -2.90 -36.54 27.34
C THR A 182 -3.67 -37.74 26.78
N ARG A 183 -4.29 -37.61 25.60
CA ARG A 183 -4.98 -38.73 24.92
C ARG A 183 -4.04 -39.88 24.54
N LYS A 184 -2.76 -39.58 24.26
CA LYS A 184 -1.72 -40.60 23.97
C LYS A 184 -0.99 -41.13 25.20
N GLY A 185 -1.38 -40.74 26.42
CA GLY A 185 -0.75 -41.16 27.68
C GLY A 185 0.67 -40.63 27.88
N GLN A 186 1.07 -39.59 27.15
CA GLN A 186 2.41 -38.99 27.24
C GLN A 186 2.46 -37.88 28.30
N LYS A 187 3.56 -37.84 29.12
CA LYS A 187 3.76 -36.75 30.07
C LYS A 187 4.04 -35.44 29.34
N GLN A 188 3.28 -34.39 29.67
CA GLN A 188 3.51 -33.04 29.18
C GLN A 188 4.88 -32.50 29.59
N LYS A 189 5.69 -32.06 28.62
CA LYS A 189 6.79 -31.11 28.90
C LYS A 189 6.18 -29.70 28.88
N LYS A 190 6.13 -29.03 30.04
CA LYS A 190 5.75 -27.61 30.09
C LYS A 190 6.75 -26.81 29.25
N LYS A 191 6.37 -26.40 28.05
CA LYS A 191 7.13 -25.40 27.28
C LYS A 191 7.08 -24.08 28.06
N LYS A 192 8.23 -23.45 28.31
CA LYS A 192 8.27 -22.07 28.81
C LYS A 192 7.59 -21.19 27.79
N LYS A 193 6.60 -20.39 28.23
CA LYS A 193 5.99 -19.35 27.37
C LYS A 193 7.08 -18.37 26.97
N GLU A 194 7.19 -18.10 25.69
CA GLU A 194 8.09 -17.07 25.20
C GLU A 194 7.62 -15.69 25.70
N PRO A 195 8.52 -14.82 26.15
CA PRO A 195 8.16 -13.47 26.56
C PRO A 195 7.48 -12.71 25.42
N GLY A 196 6.36 -12.04 25.70
CA GLY A 196 5.64 -11.23 24.72
C GLY A 196 4.57 -11.98 23.89
N VAL A 197 4.46 -13.31 23.99
CA VAL A 197 3.41 -14.07 23.32
C VAL A 197 2.13 -14.03 24.17
N VAL A 198 1.08 -13.48 23.58
CA VAL A 198 -0.26 -13.41 24.17
C VAL A 198 -1.02 -14.69 23.86
N SER A 199 -1.44 -15.41 24.92
CA SER A 199 -2.24 -16.62 24.81
C SER A 199 -3.70 -16.35 25.17
N TRP A 200 -4.62 -17.16 24.64
CA TRP A 200 -6.05 -17.12 24.94
C TRP A 200 -6.52 -18.51 25.39
N ASN A 201 -7.73 -18.58 25.87
CA ASN A 201 -8.39 -19.81 26.28
C ASN A 201 -9.91 -19.67 26.09
N GLU A 202 -10.65 -20.72 26.45
CA GLU A 202 -12.12 -20.73 26.34
C GLU A 202 -12.80 -19.58 27.11
N LYS A 203 -12.29 -19.20 28.30
CA LYS A 203 -12.81 -18.04 29.06
C LYS A 203 -12.61 -16.72 28.29
N THR A 204 -11.50 -16.60 27.57
CA THR A 204 -11.28 -15.42 26.70
C THR A 204 -12.31 -15.38 25.57
N PHE A 205 -12.59 -16.53 24.97
CA PHE A 205 -13.61 -16.69 23.95
C PHE A 205 -15.02 -16.36 24.50
N GLU A 206 -15.43 -16.95 25.63
CA GLU A 206 -16.70 -16.65 26.28
C GLU A 206 -16.87 -15.16 26.57
N LYS A 207 -15.81 -14.50 27.03
CA LYS A 207 -15.83 -13.05 27.26
C LYS A 207 -16.07 -12.27 25.95
N LEU A 208 -15.44 -12.65 24.86
CA LEU A 208 -15.60 -11.96 23.57
C LEU A 208 -16.99 -12.14 22.96
N THR A 209 -17.67 -13.27 23.25
CA THR A 209 -19.02 -13.55 22.76
C THR A 209 -20.11 -12.86 23.58
N THR A 210 -19.89 -12.62 24.88
CA THR A 210 -20.92 -12.13 25.81
C THR A 210 -20.74 -10.66 26.22
N ALA A 211 -19.53 -10.11 26.14
CA ALA A 211 -19.28 -8.73 26.57
C ALA A 211 -19.83 -7.71 25.58
N GLU A 212 -20.19 -6.54 26.11
CA GLU A 212 -20.55 -5.39 25.28
C GLU A 212 -19.33 -4.87 24.52
N SER A 213 -19.57 -4.44 23.26
CA SER A 213 -18.51 -3.88 22.43
C SER A 213 -18.08 -2.50 22.95
N GLU A 214 -16.80 -2.20 22.80
CA GLU A 214 -16.21 -0.92 23.21
C GLU A 214 -16.86 0.24 22.45
N THR A 215 -17.09 1.36 23.11
CA THR A 215 -17.65 2.57 22.51
C THR A 215 -16.74 3.13 21.44
N LEU A 216 -17.27 3.51 20.28
CA LEU A 216 -16.51 4.20 19.25
C LEU A 216 -16.16 5.62 19.72
N VAL A 217 -14.89 5.93 19.69
CA VAL A 217 -14.39 7.28 19.95
C VAL A 217 -13.85 7.84 18.64
N PRO A 218 -14.42 8.95 18.14
CA PRO A 218 -13.91 9.60 16.94
C PRO A 218 -12.45 10.04 17.13
N ARG A 219 -11.63 9.85 16.09
CA ARG A 219 -10.29 10.39 16.00
C ARG A 219 -10.24 11.48 14.92
N MET A 220 -11.18 12.40 15.02
CA MET A 220 -11.31 13.50 14.07
C MET A 220 -10.20 14.52 14.31
N HIS A 221 -9.53 14.92 13.25
CA HIS A 221 -8.63 16.07 13.15
C HIS A 221 -9.15 16.99 12.05
N MET A 222 -8.94 18.27 12.19
CA MET A 222 -9.21 19.19 11.08
C MET A 222 -8.08 19.11 10.08
N THR A 223 -8.40 18.84 8.82
CA THR A 223 -7.44 18.83 7.72
C THR A 223 -7.69 20.01 6.78
N ALA A 224 -6.67 20.40 6.01
CA ALA A 224 -6.83 21.46 5.02
C ALA A 224 -7.94 21.11 4.01
N SER A 225 -8.02 19.85 3.57
CA SER A 225 -9.08 19.38 2.68
C SER A 225 -10.48 19.53 3.28
N MET A 226 -10.67 19.17 4.57
CA MET A 226 -11.96 19.37 5.25
C MET A 226 -12.33 20.84 5.29
N LEU A 227 -11.37 21.71 5.59
CA LEU A 227 -11.62 23.15 5.71
C LEU A 227 -11.95 23.77 4.34
N LEU A 228 -11.26 23.39 3.28
CA LEU A 228 -11.56 23.85 1.92
C LEU A 228 -12.93 23.37 1.45
N ASN A 229 -13.29 22.12 1.73
CA ASN A 229 -14.64 21.61 1.48
C ASN A 229 -15.72 22.42 2.23
N LEU A 230 -15.42 22.90 3.45
CA LEU A 230 -16.34 23.75 4.20
C LEU A 230 -16.41 25.17 3.64
N ILE A 231 -15.33 25.68 3.05
CA ILE A 231 -15.27 26.98 2.37
C ILE A 231 -16.14 26.97 1.10
N GLU A 232 -16.13 25.88 0.35
CA GLU A 232 -16.93 25.74 -0.87
C GLU A 232 -18.43 25.54 -0.62
N ARG A 233 -18.80 25.15 0.60
CA ARG A 233 -20.23 25.01 0.95
C ARG A 233 -20.91 26.38 1.09
N PRO A 234 -22.17 26.48 0.64
CA PRO A 234 -22.98 27.66 0.90
C PRO A 234 -23.03 28.02 2.40
N GLY A 235 -23.03 29.30 2.72
CA GLY A 235 -23.08 29.81 4.08
C GLY A 235 -21.72 30.23 4.63
N ALA A 236 -21.77 30.85 5.83
CA ALA A 236 -20.55 31.32 6.48
C ALA A 236 -19.66 30.16 6.96
N LEU A 237 -18.38 30.19 6.62
CA LEU A 237 -17.40 29.18 7.03
C LEU A 237 -17.42 28.90 8.53
N PHE A 238 -17.52 29.95 9.35
CA PHE A 238 -17.57 29.82 10.82
C PHE A 238 -18.74 28.96 11.27
N GLU A 239 -19.94 29.21 10.73
CA GLU A 239 -21.14 28.45 11.12
C GLU A 239 -21.08 27.02 10.62
N ASN A 240 -20.58 26.78 9.38
CA ASN A 240 -20.37 25.44 8.82
C ASN A 240 -19.37 24.64 9.66
N THR A 241 -18.24 25.25 10.05
CA THR A 241 -17.21 24.62 10.89
C THR A 241 -17.73 24.33 12.29
N LYS A 242 -18.41 25.29 12.90
CA LYS A 242 -19.03 25.12 14.22
C LYS A 242 -20.07 24.01 14.22
N HIS A 243 -20.93 23.96 13.21
CA HIS A 243 -21.92 22.90 13.04
C HIS A 243 -21.26 21.51 12.95
N LEU A 244 -20.19 21.36 12.15
CA LEU A 244 -19.43 20.11 12.02
C LEU A 244 -18.85 19.69 13.38
N ILE A 245 -18.17 20.61 14.09
CA ILE A 245 -17.51 20.31 15.37
C ILE A 245 -18.52 19.99 16.47
N THR A 246 -19.58 20.78 16.60
CA THR A 246 -20.56 20.60 17.68
C THR A 246 -21.42 19.36 17.53
N ASN A 247 -21.66 18.92 16.29
CA ASN A 247 -22.41 17.69 16.00
C ASN A 247 -21.53 16.44 15.90
N SER A 248 -20.21 16.56 16.05
CA SER A 248 -19.32 15.40 16.16
C SER A 248 -19.41 14.78 17.56
N PHE A 249 -19.26 13.43 17.63
CA PHE A 249 -19.31 12.70 18.90
C PHE A 249 -17.96 12.79 19.64
N VAL A 250 -17.57 14.01 20.03
CA VAL A 250 -16.32 14.29 20.75
C VAL A 250 -16.61 15.10 22.03
N THR A 251 -15.70 15.05 22.99
CA THR A 251 -15.82 15.80 24.24
C THR A 251 -15.70 17.31 23.99
N ARG A 252 -16.21 18.13 24.91
CA ARG A 252 -16.09 19.61 24.83
C ARG A 252 -14.63 20.08 24.75
N ALA A 253 -13.70 19.36 25.41
CA ALA A 253 -12.27 19.68 25.32
C ALA A 253 -11.73 19.44 23.91
N GLN A 254 -12.10 18.29 23.29
CA GLN A 254 -11.76 17.98 21.91
C GLN A 254 -12.43 18.94 20.91
N GLN A 255 -13.68 19.37 21.15
CA GLN A 255 -14.34 20.38 20.31
C GLN A 255 -13.56 21.70 20.29
N ARG A 256 -13.03 22.14 21.45
CA ARG A 256 -12.18 23.32 21.53
C ARG A 256 -10.86 23.14 20.80
N ALA A 257 -10.23 21.97 20.92
CA ALA A 257 -8.99 21.66 20.20
C ALA A 257 -9.22 21.69 18.68
N LEU A 258 -10.29 21.04 18.18
CA LEU A 258 -10.67 21.04 16.76
C LEU A 258 -10.99 22.46 16.24
N ALA A 259 -11.64 23.30 17.05
CA ALA A 259 -11.92 24.68 16.66
C ALA A 259 -10.64 25.52 16.56
N LEU A 260 -9.68 25.31 17.47
CA LEU A 260 -8.38 25.97 17.42
C LEU A 260 -7.58 25.49 16.19
N GLU A 261 -7.54 24.18 15.96
CA GLU A 261 -6.91 23.57 14.80
C GLU A 261 -7.49 24.12 13.47
N ALA A 262 -8.82 24.21 13.36
CA ALA A 262 -9.48 24.80 12.19
C ALA A 262 -9.11 26.27 11.99
N PHE A 263 -9.03 27.05 13.07
CA PHE A 263 -8.67 28.46 13.02
C PHE A 263 -7.22 28.67 12.60
N GLU A 264 -6.30 27.86 13.14
CA GLU A 264 -4.88 27.93 12.80
C GLU A 264 -4.63 27.49 11.35
N LEU A 265 -5.29 26.42 10.89
CA LEU A 265 -5.27 25.99 9.49
C LEU A 265 -5.79 27.09 8.56
N PHE A 266 -6.93 27.69 8.88
CA PHE A 266 -7.50 28.78 8.09
C PHE A 266 -6.52 29.95 7.93
N ARG A 267 -5.90 30.38 9.01
CA ARG A 267 -4.88 31.46 8.96
C ARG A 267 -3.66 31.06 8.13
N GLY A 268 -3.24 29.78 8.18
CA GLY A 268 -2.17 29.26 7.36
C GLY A 268 -2.51 29.31 5.87
N LEU A 269 -3.70 28.86 5.50
CA LEU A 269 -4.19 28.89 4.11
C LEU A 269 -4.39 30.33 3.60
N GLU A 270 -4.87 31.24 4.44
CA GLU A 270 -5.00 32.67 4.11
C GLU A 270 -3.63 33.32 3.88
N LYS A 271 -2.64 33.03 4.74
CA LYS A 271 -1.27 33.58 4.64
C LYS A 271 -0.52 33.06 3.41
N SER A 272 -0.86 31.86 2.95
CA SER A 272 -0.29 31.23 1.73
C SER A 272 -1.07 31.58 0.46
N ASP A 273 -1.98 32.54 0.52
CA ASP A 273 -2.86 32.95 -0.59
C ASP A 273 -3.72 31.83 -1.21
N VAL A 274 -3.81 30.68 -0.52
CA VAL A 274 -4.69 29.56 -0.91
C VAL A 274 -6.16 29.95 -0.78
N VAL A 275 -6.44 30.79 0.21
CA VAL A 275 -7.79 31.25 0.53
C VAL A 275 -7.79 32.76 0.69
N THR A 276 -8.76 33.42 0.07
CA THR A 276 -8.92 34.87 0.16
C THR A 276 -10.27 35.27 0.74
N ARG A 277 -10.28 36.33 1.54
CA ARG A 277 -11.52 36.90 2.08
C ARG A 277 -12.09 37.94 1.12
N GLN A 278 -13.40 37.95 0.99
CA GLN A 278 -14.12 38.99 0.28
C GLN A 278 -14.57 40.09 1.26
N ALA A 279 -14.64 41.34 0.75
CA ALA A 279 -15.17 42.47 1.51
C ALA A 279 -16.71 42.37 1.70
N GLU A 280 -17.39 41.74 0.73
CA GLU A 280 -18.83 41.48 0.75
C GLU A 280 -19.08 39.98 0.48
N PRO A 281 -20.12 39.40 1.09
CA PRO A 281 -20.40 37.98 0.88
C PRO A 281 -20.91 37.71 -0.55
N PHE A 282 -20.65 36.51 -1.05
CA PHE A 282 -21.29 35.99 -2.27
C PHE A 282 -22.82 35.84 -2.06
N GLU A 283 -23.56 35.61 -3.13
CA GLU A 283 -25.01 35.36 -3.10
C GLU A 283 -25.42 34.21 -2.18
N ASP A 284 -24.54 33.21 -2.04
CA ASP A 284 -24.72 32.06 -1.16
C ASP A 284 -24.21 32.26 0.29
N ASN A 285 -23.90 33.51 0.65
CA ASN A 285 -23.42 33.92 1.98
C ASN A 285 -22.03 33.37 2.35
N ARG A 286 -21.18 33.04 1.38
CA ARG A 286 -19.75 32.77 1.60
C ARG A 286 -18.99 34.09 1.68
N TRP A 287 -18.07 34.20 2.63
CA TRP A 287 -17.15 35.32 2.81
C TRP A 287 -15.72 35.01 2.39
N VAL A 288 -15.48 33.76 2.05
CA VAL A 288 -14.17 33.21 1.76
C VAL A 288 -14.28 32.35 0.50
N HIS A 289 -13.29 32.42 -0.34
CA HIS A 289 -13.19 31.55 -1.51
C HIS A 289 -11.76 31.04 -1.66
N ILE A 290 -11.62 29.96 -2.39
CA ILE A 290 -10.33 29.40 -2.78
C ILE A 290 -9.79 30.25 -3.93
N SER A 291 -8.51 30.65 -3.87
CA SER A 291 -7.87 31.47 -4.89
C SER A 291 -7.86 30.73 -6.23
N GLY A 292 -8.22 31.45 -7.32
CA GLY A 292 -8.51 30.85 -8.63
C GLY A 292 -7.32 30.21 -9.36
N ASP A 293 -6.09 30.46 -8.90
CA ASP A 293 -4.86 29.92 -9.48
C ASP A 293 -4.45 28.56 -8.91
N LEU A 294 -5.19 28.07 -7.89
CA LEU A 294 -4.96 26.75 -7.34
C LEU A 294 -5.87 25.73 -8.05
N PRO A 295 -5.34 24.56 -8.40
CA PRO A 295 -6.19 23.50 -8.90
C PRO A 295 -7.33 23.26 -7.91
N HIS A 296 -8.59 23.35 -8.37
CA HIS A 296 -9.80 23.10 -7.55
C HIS A 296 -9.78 21.73 -6.82
N GLU A 297 -8.82 20.92 -7.17
CA GLU A 297 -8.62 19.53 -6.76
C GLU A 297 -7.35 19.34 -5.93
N LEU A 298 -6.85 20.41 -5.28
CA LEU A 298 -5.62 20.30 -4.49
C LEU A 298 -5.68 19.03 -3.61
N ALA A 299 -4.67 18.17 -3.76
CA ALA A 299 -4.54 16.92 -2.99
C ALA A 299 -4.26 17.19 -1.50
N LEU A 300 -5.11 18.03 -0.91
CA LEU A 300 -5.03 18.47 0.47
C LEU A 300 -5.48 17.39 1.47
N ASN A 301 -5.59 16.14 1.00
CA ASN A 301 -5.79 15.00 1.87
C ASN A 301 -4.56 14.71 2.75
N GLN A 302 -3.39 15.28 2.37
CA GLN A 302 -2.17 15.17 3.16
C GLN A 302 -2.09 16.36 4.12
N PRO A 303 -1.95 16.13 5.41
CA PRO A 303 -1.94 17.20 6.41
C PRO A 303 -0.87 18.27 6.16
N LEU A 304 0.30 17.87 5.64
CA LEU A 304 1.42 18.76 5.34
C LEU A 304 1.46 19.26 3.87
N ALA A 305 0.38 19.07 3.09
CA ALA A 305 0.31 19.61 1.72
C ALA A 305 0.57 21.14 1.64
N PRO A 306 0.05 22.00 2.56
CA PRO A 306 0.38 23.42 2.55
C PRO A 306 1.87 23.71 2.76
N PHE A 307 2.55 22.94 3.61
CA PHE A 307 4.00 23.03 3.79
C PHE A 307 4.74 22.62 2.51
N ALA A 308 4.36 21.48 1.93
CA ALA A 308 4.99 20.99 0.71
C ALA A 308 4.80 21.98 -0.46
N LEU A 309 3.62 22.59 -0.61
CA LEU A 309 3.36 23.65 -1.58
C LEU A 309 4.30 24.84 -1.37
N ALA A 310 4.39 25.36 -0.14
CA ALA A 310 5.28 26.46 0.19
C ALA A 310 6.75 26.11 -0.11
N TYR A 311 7.18 24.88 0.17
CA TYR A 311 8.53 24.43 -0.14
C TYR A 311 8.78 24.30 -1.66
N LEU A 312 7.81 23.78 -2.42
CA LEU A 312 7.93 23.68 -3.88
C LEU A 312 8.04 25.04 -4.56
N THR A 313 7.43 26.10 -4.02
CA THR A 313 7.53 27.45 -4.62
C THR A 313 8.94 28.04 -4.56
N ILE A 314 9.75 27.65 -3.58
CA ILE A 314 11.12 28.14 -3.41
C ILE A 314 12.18 27.31 -4.16
N LEU A 315 11.81 26.14 -4.69
CA LEU A 315 12.72 25.31 -5.47
C LEU A 315 13.05 25.97 -6.82
N ASP A 316 14.30 25.84 -7.22
CA ASP A 316 14.80 26.33 -8.51
C ASP A 316 14.45 25.35 -9.63
N THR A 317 13.59 25.77 -10.56
CA THR A 317 13.14 24.96 -11.70
C THR A 317 14.24 24.69 -12.71
N ASP A 318 15.30 25.51 -12.72
CA ASP A 318 16.43 25.35 -13.64
C ASP A 318 17.50 24.40 -13.08
N SER A 319 17.32 23.94 -11.82
CA SER A 319 18.20 22.96 -11.21
C SER A 319 18.04 21.60 -11.88
N PRO A 320 19.14 20.92 -12.23
CA PRO A 320 19.10 19.55 -12.77
C PRO A 320 18.42 18.55 -11.85
N ASP A 321 18.52 18.75 -10.54
CA ASP A 321 17.93 17.88 -9.53
C ASP A 321 16.46 18.24 -9.20
N TYR A 322 15.92 19.29 -9.82
CA TYR A 322 14.57 19.78 -9.52
C TYR A 322 13.49 18.67 -9.54
N PRO A 323 13.41 17.81 -10.56
CA PRO A 323 12.41 16.76 -10.60
C PRO A 323 12.54 15.76 -9.43
N LEU A 324 13.76 15.42 -9.04
CA LEU A 324 14.04 14.51 -7.93
C LEU A 324 13.78 15.16 -6.57
N GLN A 325 14.04 16.47 -6.45
CA GLN A 325 13.70 17.23 -5.25
C GLN A 325 12.19 17.31 -5.08
N VAL A 326 11.43 17.59 -6.14
CA VAL A 326 9.97 17.58 -6.14
C VAL A 326 9.41 16.22 -5.70
N LEU A 327 9.94 15.12 -6.23
CA LEU A 327 9.55 13.78 -5.80
C LEU A 327 9.83 13.56 -4.31
N SER A 328 10.99 13.97 -3.80
CA SER A 328 11.34 13.82 -2.38
C SER A 328 10.38 14.61 -1.47
N VAL A 329 9.98 15.82 -1.88
CA VAL A 329 9.00 16.63 -1.15
C VAL A 329 7.64 15.92 -1.11
N VAL A 330 7.15 15.45 -2.26
CA VAL A 330 5.87 14.74 -2.36
C VAL A 330 5.90 13.45 -1.53
N GLU A 331 6.95 12.64 -1.68
CA GLU A 331 7.08 11.40 -0.94
C GLU A 331 7.15 11.63 0.58
N SER A 332 7.72 12.76 1.03
CA SER A 332 7.86 13.07 2.47
C SER A 332 6.52 13.26 3.20
N ILE A 333 5.45 13.62 2.48
CA ILE A 333 4.12 13.90 3.04
C ILE A 333 3.10 12.77 2.79
N VAL A 334 3.36 11.86 1.87
CA VAL A 334 2.47 10.73 1.55
C VAL A 334 2.61 9.61 2.60
N GLU A 335 1.55 8.82 2.81
CA GLU A 335 1.51 7.70 3.76
C GLU A 335 2.60 6.66 3.48
N ASN A 336 3.17 6.09 4.54
CA ASN A 336 4.30 5.18 4.45
C ASN A 336 3.92 3.79 3.94
N PRO A 337 4.55 3.28 2.85
CA PRO A 337 4.43 1.90 2.42
C PRO A 337 5.37 1.00 3.23
N TYR A 338 5.12 0.85 4.53
CA TYR A 338 6.01 0.16 5.47
C TYR A 338 6.58 -1.19 4.99
N PRO A 339 5.81 -2.07 4.31
CA PRO A 339 6.38 -3.32 3.80
C PRO A 339 7.57 -3.10 2.86
N LEU A 340 7.51 -2.06 2.03
CA LEU A 340 8.59 -1.70 1.12
C LEU A 340 9.73 -1.00 1.85
N LEU A 341 9.43 -0.04 2.73
CA LEU A 341 10.47 0.68 3.48
C LEU A 341 11.32 -0.26 4.35
N TYR A 342 10.69 -1.21 5.02
CA TYR A 342 11.42 -2.23 5.78
C TYR A 342 12.25 -3.17 4.88
N ALA A 343 11.79 -3.43 3.66
CA ALA A 343 12.55 -4.22 2.70
C ALA A 343 13.78 -3.44 2.18
N GLN A 344 13.64 -2.14 1.89
CA GLN A 344 14.76 -1.25 1.58
C GLN A 344 15.79 -1.20 2.72
N GLN A 345 15.33 -0.94 3.94
CA GLN A 345 16.18 -0.95 5.14
C GLN A 345 16.95 -2.27 5.29
N LYS A 346 16.23 -3.40 5.15
CA LYS A 346 16.83 -4.73 5.25
C LYS A 346 17.91 -4.96 4.19
N LYS A 347 17.66 -4.53 2.95
CA LYS A 347 18.63 -4.63 1.85
C LYS A 347 19.90 -3.86 2.21
N LEU A 348 19.78 -2.57 2.59
CA LEU A 348 20.90 -1.73 3.00
C LEU A 348 21.67 -2.31 4.19
N ARG A 349 20.97 -2.81 5.21
CA ARG A 349 21.60 -3.48 6.36
C ARG A 349 22.39 -4.73 5.95
N ASN A 350 21.86 -5.51 5.01
CA ASN A 350 22.55 -6.71 4.53
C ASN A 350 23.81 -6.37 3.72
N GLU A 351 23.72 -5.39 2.84
CA GLU A 351 24.85 -4.89 2.04
C GLU A 351 25.95 -4.35 2.95
N ARG A 352 25.58 -3.49 3.91
CA ARG A 352 26.54 -2.95 4.88
C ARG A 352 27.14 -4.02 5.79
N ALA A 353 26.33 -4.99 6.24
CA ALA A 353 26.82 -6.09 7.06
C ALA A 353 27.84 -6.95 6.32
N GLN A 354 27.72 -7.10 5.00
CA GLN A 354 28.70 -7.81 4.21
C GLN A 354 30.01 -7.05 4.13
N ILE A 355 29.97 -5.76 3.84
CA ILE A 355 31.16 -4.88 3.84
C ILE A 355 31.89 -4.94 5.19
N LEU A 356 31.16 -4.75 6.29
CA LEU A 356 31.75 -4.74 7.64
C LEU A 356 32.37 -6.11 8.03
N ARG A 357 31.82 -7.22 7.52
CA ARG A 357 32.42 -8.56 7.70
C ARG A 357 33.72 -8.70 6.92
N ASP A 358 33.72 -8.21 5.68
CA ASP A 358 34.89 -8.28 4.81
C ASP A 358 36.02 -7.38 5.37
N ASP A 359 35.67 -6.27 6.01
CA ASP A 359 36.58 -5.37 6.72
C ASP A 359 37.04 -5.91 8.10
N GLY A 360 36.50 -7.06 8.55
CA GLY A 360 36.87 -7.70 9.82
C GLY A 360 36.41 -6.96 11.08
N VAL A 361 35.35 -6.13 10.99
CA VAL A 361 34.77 -5.40 12.13
C VAL A 361 34.16 -6.36 13.14
N SER A 362 34.31 -6.05 14.44
CA SER A 362 33.75 -6.89 15.49
C SER A 362 32.22 -6.98 15.42
N TYR A 363 31.64 -8.13 15.82
CA TYR A 363 30.18 -8.31 15.80
C TYR A 363 29.42 -7.24 16.57
N GLN A 364 29.97 -6.76 17.69
CA GLN A 364 29.30 -5.77 18.53
C GLN A 364 29.29 -4.38 17.85
N GLU A 365 30.39 -3.96 17.25
CA GLU A 365 30.48 -2.71 16.49
C GLU A 365 29.61 -2.77 15.23
N MET A 366 29.67 -3.89 14.51
CA MET A 366 28.82 -4.13 13.35
C MET A 366 27.32 -3.99 13.70
N MET A 367 26.86 -4.59 14.80
CA MET A 367 25.45 -4.49 15.19
C MET A 367 25.06 -3.06 15.58
N ALA A 368 25.94 -2.32 16.26
CA ALA A 368 25.68 -0.93 16.60
C ALA A 368 25.52 -0.06 15.33
N GLU A 369 26.39 -0.23 14.34
CA GLU A 369 26.29 0.51 13.08
C GLU A 369 25.04 0.11 12.27
N LEU A 370 24.72 -1.19 12.23
CA LEU A 370 23.53 -1.67 11.53
C LEU A 370 22.23 -1.17 12.15
N ASP A 371 22.18 -0.91 13.46
CA ASP A 371 20.98 -0.40 14.12
C ASP A 371 20.67 1.05 13.78
N GLU A 372 21.66 1.82 13.32
CA GLU A 372 21.48 3.21 12.85
C GLU A 372 20.94 3.29 11.41
N ILE A 373 21.05 2.19 10.64
CA ILE A 373 20.61 2.20 9.23
C ILE A 373 19.08 2.23 9.14
N THR A 374 18.57 3.24 8.45
CA THR A 374 17.17 3.39 8.08
C THR A 374 16.98 3.15 6.57
N TRP A 375 15.75 3.29 6.07
CA TRP A 375 15.50 3.39 4.62
C TRP A 375 16.05 4.71 4.05
N PRO A 376 16.24 4.83 2.72
CA PRO A 376 16.75 6.05 2.09
C PRO A 376 15.84 7.25 2.38
N GLN A 377 16.43 8.36 2.83
CA GLN A 377 15.71 9.58 3.23
C GLN A 377 16.35 10.81 2.58
N PRO A 378 16.22 10.97 1.25
CA PRO A 378 16.80 12.15 0.57
C PRO A 378 16.15 13.43 1.09
N LEU A 379 16.94 14.50 1.18
CA LEU A 379 16.55 15.83 1.68
C LEU A 379 15.97 15.83 3.12
N ALA A 380 16.26 14.81 3.93
CA ALA A 380 15.66 14.70 5.27
C ALA A 380 16.04 15.87 6.18
N GLU A 381 17.30 16.31 6.15
CA GLU A 381 17.81 17.42 6.95
C GLU A 381 17.22 18.76 6.48
N GLU A 382 17.24 19.02 5.18
CA GLU A 382 16.72 20.24 4.57
C GLU A 382 15.22 20.39 4.79
N LEU A 383 14.46 19.32 4.56
CA LEU A 383 13.01 19.30 4.76
C LEU A 383 12.65 19.45 6.26
N SER A 384 13.42 18.84 7.15
CA SER A 384 13.20 18.98 8.59
C SER A 384 13.49 20.40 9.07
N ALA A 385 14.58 21.01 8.60
CA ALA A 385 14.92 22.40 8.90
C ALA A 385 13.84 23.36 8.37
N ALA A 386 13.40 23.18 7.13
CA ALA A 386 12.33 23.98 6.53
C ALA A 386 11.00 23.82 7.28
N LEU A 387 10.62 22.60 7.66
CA LEU A 387 9.40 22.37 8.44
C LEU A 387 9.48 23.03 9.83
N ASN A 388 10.64 23.01 10.47
CA ASN A 388 10.79 23.69 11.76
C ASN A 388 10.61 25.21 11.64
N SER A 389 11.18 25.82 10.61
CA SER A 389 10.95 27.24 10.31
C SER A 389 9.47 27.51 9.98
N TYR A 390 8.85 26.64 9.19
CA TYR A 390 7.43 26.75 8.85
C TYR A 390 6.52 26.66 10.08
N ARG A 391 6.84 25.80 11.06
CA ARG A 391 6.12 25.63 12.33
C ARG A 391 6.12 26.86 13.22
N GLU A 392 7.10 27.75 13.08
CA GLU A 392 7.14 29.02 13.84
C GLU A 392 5.98 29.93 13.40
N GLU A 393 5.71 29.96 12.10
CA GLU A 393 4.64 30.76 11.52
C GLU A 393 3.29 30.04 11.47
N HIS A 394 3.32 28.70 11.47
CA HIS A 394 2.15 27.82 11.34
C HIS A 394 2.08 26.80 12.48
N PRO A 395 1.61 27.19 13.68
CA PRO A 395 1.59 26.32 14.88
C PRO A 395 0.83 25.02 14.71
N TRP A 396 -0.16 24.94 13.81
CA TRP A 396 -0.91 23.73 13.50
C TRP A 396 -0.02 22.60 12.94
N ALA A 397 1.08 22.95 12.28
CA ALA A 397 1.98 21.97 11.70
C ALA A 397 2.84 21.22 12.75
N ARG A 398 2.81 21.64 14.03
CA ARG A 398 3.59 21.03 15.12
C ARG A 398 3.17 19.61 15.46
N GLN A 399 1.92 19.25 15.18
CA GLN A 399 1.40 17.91 15.46
C GLN A 399 1.74 16.89 14.35
N TRP A 400 2.29 17.35 13.23
CA TRP A 400 2.60 16.53 12.07
C TRP A 400 4.10 16.42 11.86
N GLU A 401 4.56 15.22 11.53
CA GLU A 401 5.95 14.93 11.22
C GLU A 401 6.10 14.56 9.75
N LEU A 402 7.22 14.98 9.14
CA LEU A 402 7.60 14.49 7.82
C LEU A 402 8.06 13.04 7.93
N SER A 403 7.87 12.32 6.85
CA SER A 403 8.43 10.98 6.69
C SER A 403 9.20 10.88 5.37
N PRO A 404 10.42 11.44 5.31
CA PRO A 404 11.26 11.36 4.12
C PRO A 404 11.51 9.90 3.73
N LYS A 405 11.39 9.61 2.44
CA LYS A 405 11.59 8.29 1.86
C LYS A 405 11.84 8.41 0.36
N SER A 406 12.37 7.36 -0.23
CA SER A 406 12.69 7.29 -1.65
C SER A 406 12.16 5.97 -2.22
N VAL A 407 11.01 6.01 -2.83
CA VAL A 407 10.40 4.89 -3.54
C VAL A 407 10.19 5.26 -5.00
N VAL A 408 9.33 6.26 -5.27
CA VAL A 408 9.09 6.76 -6.63
C VAL A 408 10.34 7.44 -7.17
N ARG A 409 11.06 8.16 -6.32
CA ARG A 409 12.36 8.74 -6.68
C ARG A 409 13.33 7.64 -7.11
N GLU A 410 13.53 6.59 -6.32
CA GLU A 410 14.39 5.45 -6.67
C GLU A 410 13.94 4.78 -7.98
N MET A 411 12.63 4.64 -8.19
CA MET A 411 12.09 4.11 -9.43
C MET A 411 12.46 4.96 -10.64
N VAL A 412 12.39 6.27 -10.52
CA VAL A 412 12.75 7.22 -11.58
C VAL A 412 14.26 7.20 -11.82
N GLU A 413 15.06 7.28 -10.77
CA GLU A 413 16.53 7.26 -10.85
C GLU A 413 17.07 5.99 -11.52
N ASN A 414 16.44 4.85 -11.22
CA ASN A 414 16.89 3.54 -11.69
C ASN A 414 16.05 2.96 -12.84
N GLY A 415 15.08 3.69 -13.38
CA GLY A 415 14.20 3.22 -14.45
C GLY A 415 13.41 1.96 -14.10
N MET A 416 13.05 1.80 -12.83
CA MET A 416 12.41 0.57 -12.33
C MET A 416 10.93 0.55 -12.70
N THR A 417 10.48 -0.56 -13.26
CA THR A 417 9.04 -0.84 -13.39
C THR A 417 8.44 -1.28 -12.06
N PHE A 418 7.11 -1.38 -11.99
CA PHE A 418 6.43 -1.96 -10.83
C PHE A 418 6.92 -3.39 -10.51
N GLY A 419 7.10 -4.21 -11.55
CA GLY A 419 7.62 -5.57 -11.40
C GLY A 419 9.02 -5.62 -10.83
N ASP A 420 9.89 -4.69 -11.24
CA ASP A 420 11.27 -4.60 -10.74
C ASP A 420 11.32 -4.27 -9.25
N VAL A 421 10.49 -3.32 -8.79
CA VAL A 421 10.38 -3.00 -7.36
C VAL A 421 9.95 -4.23 -6.56
N ILE A 422 8.90 -4.91 -7.01
CA ILE A 422 8.39 -6.12 -6.34
C ILE A 422 9.44 -7.21 -6.29
N ALA A 423 10.17 -7.43 -7.37
CA ALA A 423 11.22 -8.45 -7.46
C ALA A 423 12.46 -8.10 -6.61
N THR A 424 12.96 -6.87 -6.74
CA THR A 424 14.15 -6.37 -6.02
C THR A 424 13.98 -6.49 -4.51
N TYR A 425 12.79 -6.18 -4.01
CA TYR A 425 12.51 -6.17 -2.56
C TYR A 425 11.79 -7.42 -2.05
N GLY A 426 11.42 -8.36 -2.93
CA GLY A 426 10.76 -9.62 -2.56
C GLY A 426 9.40 -9.43 -1.89
N ILE A 427 8.64 -8.39 -2.25
CA ILE A 427 7.41 -7.94 -1.59
C ILE A 427 6.13 -8.28 -2.37
N SER A 428 6.11 -9.38 -3.09
CA SER A 428 4.96 -9.82 -3.89
C SER A 428 3.63 -9.89 -3.10
N ARG A 429 3.68 -10.07 -1.78
CA ARG A 429 2.49 -10.07 -0.92
C ARG A 429 1.91 -8.67 -0.67
N ALA A 430 2.68 -7.62 -0.91
CA ALA A 430 2.32 -6.23 -0.65
C ALA A 430 2.12 -5.41 -1.94
N GLU A 431 1.96 -6.05 -3.10
CA GLU A 431 1.77 -5.40 -4.40
C GLU A 431 0.70 -4.30 -4.38
N GLY A 432 -0.44 -4.56 -3.73
CA GLY A 432 -1.51 -3.58 -3.61
C GLY A 432 -1.16 -2.38 -2.71
N THR A 433 -0.26 -2.55 -1.74
CA THR A 433 0.24 -1.45 -0.92
C THR A 433 1.18 -0.57 -1.73
N VAL A 434 2.07 -1.17 -2.52
CA VAL A 434 3.00 -0.46 -3.40
C VAL A 434 2.23 0.30 -4.48
N LEU A 435 1.26 -0.35 -5.14
CA LEU A 435 0.45 0.31 -6.16
C LEU A 435 -0.32 1.50 -5.60
N ARG A 436 -0.94 1.35 -4.44
CA ARG A 436 -1.63 2.47 -3.78
C ARG A 436 -0.66 3.62 -3.50
N TYR A 437 0.50 3.33 -2.96
CA TYR A 437 1.52 4.34 -2.70
C TYR A 437 1.92 5.12 -3.96
N ILE A 438 2.21 4.40 -5.05
CA ILE A 438 2.55 5.03 -6.34
C ILE A 438 1.38 5.89 -6.85
N THR A 439 0.14 5.40 -6.70
CA THR A 439 -1.06 6.15 -7.09
C THR A 439 -1.24 7.40 -6.23
N ASP A 440 -1.00 7.32 -4.93
CA ASP A 440 -1.08 8.47 -4.02
C ASP A 440 0.02 9.51 -4.32
N CYS A 441 1.25 9.05 -4.65
CA CYS A 441 2.32 9.94 -5.12
C CYS A 441 1.95 10.61 -6.45
N TYR A 442 1.44 9.87 -7.42
CA TYR A 442 0.98 10.40 -8.70
C TYR A 442 -0.10 11.48 -8.51
N ASN A 443 -1.12 11.18 -7.72
CA ASN A 443 -2.21 12.12 -7.45
C ASN A 443 -1.70 13.37 -6.72
N THR A 444 -0.85 13.18 -5.71
CA THR A 444 -0.26 14.30 -4.97
C THR A 444 0.61 15.16 -5.88
N LEU A 445 1.47 14.54 -6.70
CA LEU A 445 2.33 15.24 -7.65
C LEU A 445 1.53 16.07 -8.65
N ARG A 446 0.47 15.46 -9.24
CA ARG A 446 -0.40 16.10 -10.24
C ARG A 446 -1.14 17.32 -9.71
N HIS A 447 -1.53 17.31 -8.42
CA HIS A 447 -2.40 18.34 -7.86
C HIS A 447 -1.69 19.34 -6.94
N LEU A 448 -0.48 19.00 -6.48
CA LEU A 448 0.26 19.86 -5.56
C LEU A 448 1.14 20.88 -6.28
N ILE A 449 1.66 20.54 -7.46
CA ILE A 449 2.62 21.40 -8.17
C ILE A 449 1.87 22.52 -8.88
N PRO A 450 2.22 23.80 -8.63
CA PRO A 450 1.69 24.93 -9.39
C PRO A 450 2.00 24.79 -10.90
N ALA A 451 1.09 25.24 -11.76
CA ALA A 451 1.19 25.05 -13.20
C ALA A 451 2.50 25.65 -13.80
N GLU A 452 2.96 26.75 -13.24
CA GLU A 452 4.20 27.44 -13.65
C GLU A 452 5.48 26.70 -13.21
N LYS A 453 5.36 25.74 -12.28
CA LYS A 453 6.46 24.90 -11.78
C LYS A 453 6.50 23.51 -12.43
N ILE A 454 5.56 23.21 -13.33
CA ILE A 454 5.53 21.94 -14.06
C ILE A 454 6.46 22.03 -15.26
N THR A 455 7.68 21.51 -15.11
CA THR A 455 8.64 21.36 -16.20
C THR A 455 8.29 20.19 -17.13
N ASP A 456 8.96 20.07 -18.25
CA ASP A 456 8.74 18.94 -19.18
C ASP A 456 9.11 17.61 -18.52
N GLU A 457 10.18 17.58 -17.70
CA GLU A 457 10.61 16.40 -16.96
C GLU A 457 9.54 15.96 -15.93
N ILE A 458 8.88 16.91 -15.25
CA ILE A 458 7.77 16.58 -14.32
C ILE A 458 6.57 16.02 -15.09
N ARG A 459 6.22 16.58 -16.28
CA ARG A 459 5.15 16.01 -17.13
C ARG A 459 5.46 14.58 -17.51
N ASP A 460 6.69 14.36 -17.89
CA ASP A 460 7.15 13.04 -18.29
C ASP A 460 7.07 12.02 -17.14
N ILE A 461 7.43 12.42 -15.91
CA ILE A 461 7.29 11.58 -14.71
C ILE A 461 5.81 11.28 -14.46
N LEU A 462 4.94 12.27 -14.59
CA LEU A 462 3.49 12.08 -14.44
C LEU A 462 2.94 11.09 -15.47
N ASP A 463 3.28 11.24 -16.75
CA ASP A 463 2.83 10.35 -17.81
C ASP A 463 3.36 8.92 -17.62
N TRP A 464 4.60 8.80 -17.19
CA TRP A 464 5.20 7.50 -16.87
C TRP A 464 4.50 6.83 -15.67
N LEU A 465 4.27 7.54 -14.57
CA LEU A 465 3.58 7.01 -13.39
C LEU A 465 2.15 6.59 -13.75
N ARG A 466 1.44 7.39 -14.54
CA ARG A 466 0.10 7.05 -15.02
C ARG A 466 0.10 5.74 -15.81
N SER A 467 0.99 5.64 -16.79
CA SER A 467 1.13 4.43 -17.61
C SER A 467 1.46 3.20 -16.78
N LEU A 468 2.36 3.34 -15.80
CA LEU A 468 2.73 2.26 -14.89
C LEU A 468 1.54 1.77 -14.06
N ILE A 469 0.74 2.69 -13.51
CA ILE A 469 -0.45 2.36 -12.73
C ILE A 469 -1.48 1.65 -13.62
N GLU A 470 -1.76 2.19 -14.82
CA GLU A 470 -2.73 1.63 -15.78
C GLU A 470 -2.34 0.19 -16.21
N GLN A 471 -1.06 -0.09 -16.37
CA GLN A 471 -0.58 -1.43 -16.73
C GLN A 471 -0.76 -2.48 -15.63
N VAL A 472 -0.67 -2.05 -14.37
CA VAL A 472 -0.81 -2.95 -13.22
C VAL A 472 -2.27 -3.16 -12.86
N ASP A 473 -2.97 -2.07 -12.56
CA ASP A 473 -4.40 -2.06 -12.18
C ASP A 473 -4.93 -0.62 -12.24
N ASN A 474 -5.69 -0.29 -13.26
CA ASN A 474 -6.24 1.05 -13.47
C ASN A 474 -7.44 1.38 -12.56
N SER A 475 -7.94 0.44 -11.78
CA SER A 475 -9.15 0.61 -10.99
C SER A 475 -9.05 1.73 -9.94
N LEU A 476 -7.87 1.96 -9.38
CA LEU A 476 -7.64 3.04 -8.41
C LEU A 476 -7.73 4.41 -9.09
N LEU A 477 -7.18 4.55 -10.28
CA LEU A 477 -7.31 5.79 -11.07
C LEU A 477 -8.74 6.04 -11.51
N ALA A 478 -9.42 5.01 -12.03
CA ALA A 478 -10.81 5.10 -12.47
C ALA A 478 -11.76 5.44 -11.29
N GLU A 479 -11.54 4.86 -10.12
CA GLU A 479 -12.29 5.23 -8.90
C GLU A 479 -12.08 6.71 -8.54
N TRP A 480 -10.86 7.16 -8.60
CA TRP A 480 -10.51 8.53 -8.24
C TRP A 480 -11.07 9.54 -9.26
N GLU A 481 -10.89 9.30 -10.57
CA GLU A 481 -11.44 10.13 -11.64
C GLU A 481 -12.97 10.20 -11.59
N ALA A 482 -13.64 9.09 -11.27
CA ALA A 482 -15.09 9.06 -11.10
C ALA A 482 -15.55 9.88 -9.89
N LEU A 483 -14.83 9.80 -8.77
CA LEU A 483 -15.12 10.60 -7.57
C LEU A 483 -14.96 12.10 -7.85
N GLN A 484 -13.92 12.51 -8.57
CA GLN A 484 -13.73 13.91 -8.99
C GLN A 484 -14.89 14.40 -9.89
N ALA A 485 -15.34 13.54 -10.81
CA ALA A 485 -16.48 13.85 -11.66
C ALA A 485 -17.84 13.80 -10.90
N GLY A 486 -17.84 13.58 -9.57
CA GLY A 486 -19.05 13.49 -8.75
C GLY A 486 -19.94 12.28 -9.08
N ARG A 487 -19.39 11.24 -9.70
CA ARG A 487 -20.11 10.03 -10.11
C ARG A 487 -19.55 8.78 -9.44
N VAL A 488 -20.35 7.73 -9.41
CA VAL A 488 -19.89 6.40 -8.99
C VAL A 488 -19.28 5.70 -10.20
N PRO A 489 -18.07 5.10 -10.10
CA PRO A 489 -17.47 4.35 -11.20
C PRO A 489 -18.37 3.18 -11.61
N THR A 490 -18.49 2.93 -12.90
CA THR A 490 -19.25 1.78 -13.44
C THR A 490 -18.53 0.47 -13.13
N GLU A 491 -19.27 -0.66 -13.22
CA GLU A 491 -18.65 -1.98 -13.03
C GLU A 491 -17.60 -2.27 -14.11
N GLU A 492 -17.80 -1.79 -15.33
CA GLU A 492 -16.86 -1.94 -16.44
C GLU A 492 -15.56 -1.15 -16.19
N GLU A 493 -15.65 0.05 -15.65
CA GLU A 493 -14.48 0.86 -15.24
C GLU A 493 -13.72 0.24 -14.06
N ARG A 494 -14.42 -0.46 -13.17
CA ARG A 494 -13.82 -1.21 -12.07
C ARG A 494 -13.22 -2.54 -12.52
N ASP A 495 -13.83 -3.19 -13.47
CA ASP A 495 -13.46 -4.53 -13.98
C ASP A 495 -12.59 -4.42 -15.24
N ALA A 496 -11.66 -3.49 -15.32
CA ALA A 496 -10.81 -3.26 -16.48
C ALA A 496 -10.31 -4.58 -17.10
N THR A 497 -11.16 -5.17 -17.93
CA THR A 497 -10.83 -6.30 -18.81
C THR A 497 -10.15 -5.82 -20.10
N THR A 498 -10.21 -4.51 -20.38
CA THR A 498 -9.51 -3.91 -21.49
C THR A 498 -8.00 -4.02 -21.23
N PRO A 499 -7.25 -4.68 -22.11
CA PRO A 499 -5.80 -4.72 -21.95
C PRO A 499 -5.28 -3.27 -21.95
N PRO A 500 -4.39 -2.91 -21.03
CA PRO A 500 -3.75 -1.61 -21.11
C PRO A 500 -3.06 -1.50 -22.47
N PRO A 501 -2.98 -0.28 -23.06
CA PRO A 501 -2.21 -0.07 -24.27
C PRO A 501 -0.80 -0.60 -24.06
N ALA A 502 -0.24 -1.26 -25.07
CA ALA A 502 1.14 -1.70 -24.97
C ALA A 502 2.04 -0.47 -24.76
N LEU A 503 3.13 -0.62 -23.98
CA LEU A 503 4.11 0.47 -23.82
C LEU A 503 4.61 0.97 -25.18
N THR A 504 4.72 0.07 -26.16
CA THR A 504 5.08 0.36 -27.55
C THR A 504 4.04 1.19 -28.31
N ASP A 505 2.79 1.25 -27.85
CA ASP A 505 1.74 2.04 -28.49
C ASP A 505 1.91 3.54 -28.23
N ASN A 506 2.61 3.89 -27.15
CA ASN A 506 3.04 5.25 -26.86
C ASN A 506 4.54 5.40 -27.18
N ARG A 507 4.86 5.76 -28.42
CA ARG A 507 6.24 5.88 -28.91
C ARG A 507 7.09 6.78 -28.02
N TYR A 508 6.56 7.88 -27.55
CA TYR A 508 7.28 8.83 -26.70
C TYR A 508 7.68 8.23 -25.33
N LEU A 509 6.72 7.58 -24.66
CA LEU A 509 6.99 6.85 -23.41
C LEU A 509 7.98 5.71 -23.61
N PHE A 510 7.86 4.98 -24.72
CA PHE A 510 8.75 3.87 -25.04
C PHE A 510 10.18 4.33 -25.27
N GLU A 511 10.40 5.36 -26.10
CA GLU A 511 11.72 5.95 -26.34
C GLU A 511 12.37 6.46 -25.04
N ARG A 512 11.56 7.01 -24.13
CA ARG A 512 12.02 7.48 -22.85
C ARG A 512 12.44 6.36 -21.90
N LEU A 513 11.65 5.27 -21.84
CA LEU A 513 12.02 4.09 -21.07
C LEU A 513 13.34 3.48 -21.59
N ILE A 514 13.52 3.44 -22.91
CA ILE A 514 14.79 3.01 -23.51
C ILE A 514 15.94 3.91 -23.03
N ARG A 515 15.79 5.24 -23.09
CA ARG A 515 16.81 6.16 -22.58
C ARG A 515 17.15 5.90 -21.12
N THR A 516 16.14 5.70 -20.28
CA THR A 516 16.33 5.46 -18.86
C THR A 516 17.07 4.16 -18.61
N VAL A 517 16.70 3.07 -19.32
CA VAL A 517 17.38 1.78 -19.22
C VAL A 517 18.81 1.88 -19.69
N MET A 518 19.05 2.49 -20.85
CA MET A 518 20.40 2.67 -21.41
C MET A 518 21.27 3.55 -20.50
N PHE A 519 20.70 4.61 -19.94
CA PHE A 519 21.45 5.46 -19.01
C PHE A 519 21.80 4.75 -17.71
N ARG A 520 20.95 3.81 -17.25
CA ARG A 520 21.27 2.92 -16.13
C ARG A 520 22.51 2.07 -16.41
N HIS A 521 22.62 1.53 -17.63
CA HIS A 521 23.82 0.80 -18.05
C HIS A 521 25.06 1.70 -17.97
N VAL A 522 24.97 2.92 -18.50
CA VAL A 522 26.05 3.91 -18.42
C VAL A 522 26.42 4.24 -16.96
N SER A 523 25.43 4.39 -16.09
CA SER A 523 25.67 4.68 -14.67
C SER A 523 26.34 3.53 -13.93
N LEU A 524 25.98 2.29 -14.24
CA LEU A 524 26.61 1.09 -13.67
C LEU A 524 28.05 0.92 -14.18
N LEU A 525 28.30 1.24 -15.46
CA LEU A 525 29.64 1.27 -16.04
C LEU A 525 30.51 2.35 -15.35
N ALA A 526 29.95 3.52 -15.10
CA ALA A 526 30.65 4.58 -14.38
C ALA A 526 31.04 4.21 -12.93
N LEU A 527 30.28 3.30 -12.32
CA LEU A 527 30.55 2.78 -10.98
C LEU A 527 31.40 1.49 -11.00
N ASP A 528 31.80 1.00 -12.18
CA ASP A 528 32.48 -0.29 -12.39
C ASP A 528 31.70 -1.49 -11.83
N ASP A 529 30.36 -1.38 -11.77
CA ASP A 529 29.47 -2.45 -11.30
C ASP A 529 29.06 -3.38 -12.46
N THR A 530 30.05 -4.03 -13.04
CA THR A 530 29.89 -4.99 -14.14
C THR A 530 29.04 -6.20 -13.74
N LYS A 531 29.01 -6.55 -12.45
CA LYS A 531 28.21 -7.65 -11.92
C LYS A 531 26.70 -7.35 -11.97
N THR A 532 26.29 -6.17 -11.54
CA THR A 532 24.88 -5.75 -11.61
C THR A 532 24.46 -5.56 -13.06
N LEU A 533 25.37 -5.09 -13.91
CA LEU A 533 25.14 -4.93 -15.34
C LEU A 533 24.86 -6.27 -16.02
N ALA A 534 25.71 -7.28 -15.78
CA ALA A 534 25.49 -8.64 -16.28
C ALA A 534 24.14 -9.23 -15.83
N GLN A 535 23.74 -9.02 -14.56
CA GLN A 535 22.43 -9.45 -14.05
C GLN A 535 21.24 -8.75 -14.73
N LEU A 536 21.42 -7.53 -15.20
CA LEU A 536 20.39 -6.83 -15.97
C LEU A 536 20.25 -7.45 -17.36
N ASP A 537 21.35 -7.74 -18.01
CA ASP A 537 21.36 -8.27 -19.37
C ASP A 537 20.88 -9.71 -19.45
N GLU A 538 21.17 -10.56 -18.44
CA GLU A 538 20.60 -11.90 -18.31
C GLU A 538 19.06 -11.94 -18.42
N ARG A 539 18.39 -10.85 -18.08
CA ARG A 539 16.93 -10.74 -18.17
C ARG A 539 16.43 -10.35 -19.56
N ILE A 540 17.30 -9.83 -20.40
CA ILE A 540 16.94 -9.18 -21.67
C ILE A 540 17.42 -10.00 -22.86
N ALA A 541 18.56 -10.67 -22.77
CA ALA A 541 19.21 -11.39 -23.86
C ALA A 541 19.69 -12.77 -23.44
N GLU A 542 19.67 -13.74 -24.39
CA GLU A 542 20.26 -15.08 -24.21
C GLU A 542 21.80 -15.04 -24.26
N GLU A 543 22.36 -14.06 -24.98
CA GLU A 543 23.80 -13.80 -25.06
C GLU A 543 24.01 -12.30 -24.78
N PHE A 544 24.89 -11.97 -23.86
CA PHE A 544 25.28 -10.61 -23.50
C PHE A 544 26.80 -10.49 -23.38
N PRO A 545 27.38 -9.29 -23.59
CA PRO A 545 28.82 -9.09 -23.57
C PRO A 545 29.41 -9.33 -22.18
N ASP A 546 30.65 -9.75 -22.13
CA ASP A 546 31.46 -9.65 -20.91
C ASP A 546 31.84 -8.17 -20.70
N TRP A 547 31.08 -7.49 -19.87
CA TRP A 547 31.24 -6.06 -19.63
C TRP A 547 32.63 -5.70 -19.09
N TYR A 548 33.30 -6.61 -18.40
CA TYR A 548 34.65 -6.37 -17.93
C TYR A 548 35.64 -6.30 -19.11
N GLU A 549 35.59 -7.28 -20.03
CA GLU A 549 36.44 -7.29 -21.22
C GLU A 549 36.10 -6.16 -22.19
N GLU A 550 34.81 -5.83 -22.37
CA GLU A 550 34.35 -4.79 -23.30
C GLU A 550 34.68 -3.37 -22.81
N THR A 551 34.76 -3.13 -21.50
CA THR A 551 35.04 -1.81 -20.94
C THR A 551 36.54 -1.58 -20.68
N GLU A 552 37.38 -2.61 -20.67
CA GLU A 552 38.83 -2.46 -20.47
C GLU A 552 39.50 -1.46 -21.44
N PRO A 553 39.19 -1.43 -22.76
CA PRO A 553 39.75 -0.44 -23.66
C PRO A 553 39.35 0.99 -23.32
N TYR A 554 38.15 1.22 -22.83
CA TYR A 554 37.68 2.55 -22.40
C TYR A 554 38.45 3.05 -21.17
N TRP A 555 38.56 2.21 -20.13
CA TRP A 555 39.27 2.55 -18.91
C TRP A 555 40.80 2.68 -19.10
N ALA A 556 41.33 2.14 -20.18
CA ALA A 556 42.73 2.37 -20.56
C ALA A 556 42.99 3.78 -21.14
N GLU A 557 41.94 4.44 -21.64
CA GLU A 557 42.04 5.75 -22.30
C GLU A 557 41.42 6.89 -21.47
N TYR A 558 40.37 6.59 -20.67
CA TYR A 558 39.59 7.56 -19.90
C TYR A 558 39.50 7.17 -18.43
N ASP A 559 39.53 8.17 -17.54
CA ASP A 559 39.54 7.99 -16.09
C ASP A 559 38.10 8.01 -15.51
N ASP A 560 37.09 8.52 -16.26
CA ASP A 560 35.72 8.70 -15.74
C ASP A 560 34.67 8.61 -16.86
N ILE A 561 33.44 8.24 -16.48
CA ILE A 561 32.25 8.31 -17.34
C ILE A 561 31.30 9.35 -16.73
N LEU A 562 31.00 10.40 -17.48
CA LEU A 562 30.11 11.45 -17.05
C LEU A 562 28.66 10.91 -16.97
N THR A 563 28.04 11.10 -15.81
CA THR A 563 26.64 10.67 -15.52
C THR A 563 25.74 11.84 -15.12
N ASP A 564 26.20 13.06 -15.39
CA ASP A 564 25.44 14.28 -15.13
C ASP A 564 24.23 14.45 -16.06
N GLN A 565 23.52 15.55 -15.90
CA GLN A 565 22.32 15.84 -16.68
C GLN A 565 22.62 16.05 -18.16
N ASP A 566 23.77 16.67 -18.48
CA ASP A 566 24.15 16.88 -19.87
C ASP A 566 24.36 15.54 -20.58
N ALA A 567 24.93 14.55 -19.88
CA ALA A 567 25.11 13.19 -20.40
C ALA A 567 23.77 12.49 -20.70
N ARG A 568 22.70 12.83 -19.96
CA ARG A 568 21.33 12.32 -20.20
C ARG A 568 20.58 13.01 -21.34
N SER A 569 21.12 14.09 -21.84
CA SER A 569 20.43 14.90 -22.84
C SER A 569 20.27 14.17 -24.17
N ALA A 570 19.22 14.53 -24.92
CA ALA A 570 18.97 14.01 -26.29
C ALA A 570 20.13 14.28 -27.27
N ARG A 571 21.08 15.12 -26.88
CA ARG A 571 22.30 15.39 -27.65
C ARG A 571 23.25 14.20 -27.71
N PHE A 572 23.29 13.42 -26.63
CA PHE A 572 24.20 12.28 -26.49
C PHE A 572 23.52 10.90 -26.62
N ILE A 573 22.20 10.88 -26.49
CA ILE A 573 21.41 9.63 -26.66
C ILE A 573 20.48 9.80 -27.85
N THR A 574 20.78 9.10 -28.93
CA THR A 574 19.93 9.04 -30.13
C THR A 574 19.22 7.69 -30.19
N ILE A 575 17.91 7.71 -30.42
CA ILE A 575 17.12 6.50 -30.62
C ILE A 575 16.65 6.49 -32.07
N ASP A 576 17.17 5.55 -32.84
CA ASP A 576 16.76 5.33 -34.21
C ASP A 576 15.68 4.24 -34.27
N SER A 577 14.51 4.57 -34.78
CA SER A 577 13.42 3.61 -34.98
C SER A 577 13.33 3.21 -36.45
N SER A 578 13.41 1.92 -36.73
CA SER A 578 13.13 1.38 -38.06
C SER A 578 11.63 1.13 -38.27
N ASP A 579 11.16 1.25 -39.52
CA ASP A 579 9.75 0.99 -39.89
C ASP A 579 9.30 -0.46 -39.63
N ASN A 580 10.22 -1.36 -39.29
CA ASN A 580 9.95 -2.78 -39.01
C ASN A 580 9.69 -3.07 -37.53
N GLY A 581 9.58 -2.07 -36.68
CA GLY A 581 9.33 -2.27 -35.25
C GLY A 581 10.52 -2.82 -34.44
N SER A 582 11.72 -2.91 -35.04
CA SER A 582 12.96 -3.11 -34.30
C SER A 582 13.60 -1.75 -33.99
N THR A 583 13.82 -1.50 -32.73
CA THR A 583 14.59 -0.34 -32.24
C THR A 583 16.03 -0.75 -32.06
#